data_1233f92c8fe2f49229c678b0996c7829
#
_entry.id   1233f92c8fe2f49229c678b0996c7829
#
_cell.length_a   1.000
_cell.length_b   1.000
_cell.length_c   1.000
_cell.angle_alpha   90.00
_cell.angle_beta   90.00
_cell.angle_gamma   90.00
#
_symmetry.space_group_name_H-M   'P 1'
#
loop_
_entity.id
_entity.type
_entity.pdbx_description
1 polymer ?
#
loop_
_entity_poly.entity_id
_entity_poly.type
_entity_poly.pdbx_seq_one_letter_code
_entity_poly.pdbx_strand_id
1 'polypeptide(L)'
;MLNIVLYIKRLFSFLNNWGKLSKKSLEKYVDERKGEYNFLDVVSRIKLTEMQIQEQQRLLLSKRRQMPLLLTLFSCLMIYLPKILVSFAEFVWYEYVIVALYFLLLILSAIFFYLTIFPKKMPHRYLPRQFYEGIFDDYKSKGYDNIEANKGTQYTYLDYLEQILIQYLNCVGNIEKWFTRFMVVFPWAILFYVVSIIFAVSYTHLR
;
A
#
# COMPACT_ATOMS: atom_id res chain seq x y z
N MET A 1 -30.35 -14.73 -5.34
CA MET A 1 -28.99 -14.90 -5.86
C MET A 1 -28.51 -13.76 -6.79
N LEU A 2 -29.33 -13.27 -7.72
CA LEU A 2 -28.92 -12.22 -8.68
C LEU A 2 -28.45 -10.91 -8.00
N ASN A 3 -29.08 -10.49 -6.90
CA ASN A 3 -28.77 -9.25 -6.20
C ASN A 3 -27.39 -9.28 -5.49
N ILE A 4 -26.94 -10.43 -5.00
CA ILE A 4 -25.64 -10.57 -4.31
C ILE A 4 -24.50 -10.46 -5.31
N VAL A 5 -24.63 -11.08 -6.48
CA VAL A 5 -23.64 -11.00 -7.57
C VAL A 5 -23.51 -9.57 -8.09
N LEU A 6 -24.64 -8.83 -8.18
CA LEU A 6 -24.64 -7.43 -8.60
C LEU A 6 -23.97 -6.52 -7.55
N TYR A 7 -24.17 -6.81 -6.25
CA TYR A 7 -23.55 -6.07 -5.15
C TYR A 7 -22.03 -6.30 -5.11
N ILE A 8 -21.60 -7.55 -5.26
CA ILE A 8 -20.17 -7.92 -5.36
C ILE A 8 -19.53 -7.23 -6.57
N LYS A 9 -20.19 -7.23 -7.73
CA LYS A 9 -19.70 -6.57 -8.95
C LYS A 9 -19.59 -5.04 -8.78
N ARG A 10 -20.55 -4.41 -8.09
CA ARG A 10 -20.50 -2.98 -7.74
C ARG A 10 -19.36 -2.68 -6.75
N LEU A 11 -19.16 -3.53 -5.75
CA LEU A 11 -18.08 -3.40 -4.77
C LEU A 11 -16.71 -3.52 -5.43
N PHE A 12 -16.53 -4.49 -6.34
CA PHE A 12 -15.31 -4.65 -7.14
C PHE A 12 -15.08 -3.47 -8.10
N SER A 13 -16.13 -2.96 -8.74
CA SER A 13 -16.07 -1.77 -9.61
C SER A 13 -15.68 -0.53 -8.82
N PHE A 14 -16.25 -0.33 -7.62
CA PHE A 14 -15.94 0.77 -6.72
C PHE A 14 -14.47 0.72 -6.26
N LEU A 15 -13.99 -0.45 -5.83
CA LEU A 15 -12.60 -0.67 -5.41
C LEU A 15 -11.59 -0.43 -6.54
N ASN A 16 -11.96 -0.78 -7.78
CA ASN A 16 -11.11 -0.60 -8.96
C ASN A 16 -11.07 0.86 -9.44
N ASN A 17 -12.20 1.58 -9.35
CA ASN A 17 -12.29 3.00 -9.72
C ASN A 17 -11.59 3.91 -8.71
N TRP A 18 -11.58 3.56 -7.42
CA TRP A 18 -10.89 4.36 -6.40
C TRP A 18 -9.38 4.41 -6.62
N GLY A 19 -8.78 3.29 -7.02
CA GLY A 19 -7.35 3.27 -7.35
C GLY A 19 -6.98 4.05 -8.63
N LYS A 20 -7.92 4.16 -9.59
CA LYS A 20 -7.72 4.93 -10.82
C LYS A 20 -7.89 6.45 -10.60
N LEU A 21 -8.81 6.85 -9.72
CA LEU A 21 -9.02 8.27 -9.35
C LEU A 21 -7.80 8.85 -8.66
N SER A 22 -7.17 8.11 -7.74
CA SER A 22 -5.95 8.54 -7.06
C SER A 22 -4.78 8.76 -8.03
N LYS A 23 -4.58 7.85 -8.99
CA LYS A 23 -3.50 7.96 -9.96
C LYS A 23 -3.71 9.12 -10.96
N LYS A 24 -4.93 9.28 -11.46
CA LYS A 24 -5.29 10.34 -12.42
C LYS A 24 -5.24 11.73 -11.79
N SER A 25 -5.62 11.88 -10.51
CA SER A 25 -5.51 13.15 -9.78
C SER A 25 -4.05 13.54 -9.52
N LEU A 26 -3.17 12.57 -9.29
CA LEU A 26 -1.74 12.80 -9.05
C LEU A 26 -1.02 13.20 -10.34
N GLU A 27 -1.31 12.51 -11.46
CA GLU A 27 -0.77 12.83 -12.77
C GLU A 27 -1.21 14.23 -13.22
N LYS A 28 -2.49 14.58 -13.04
CA LYS A 28 -3.02 15.90 -13.31
C LYS A 28 -2.36 16.99 -12.46
N TYR A 29 -2.16 16.73 -11.15
CA TYR A 29 -1.51 17.64 -10.22
C TYR A 29 -0.03 17.89 -10.58
N VAL A 30 0.68 16.86 -11.05
CA VAL A 30 2.07 16.99 -11.50
C VAL A 30 2.16 17.79 -12.81
N ASP A 31 1.24 17.58 -13.76
CA ASP A 31 1.23 18.29 -15.04
C ASP A 31 0.79 19.76 -14.90
N GLU A 32 -0.19 20.07 -14.05
CA GLU A 32 -0.63 21.43 -13.79
C GLU A 32 0.45 22.28 -13.12
N ARG A 33 1.36 21.69 -12.35
CA ARG A 33 2.42 22.42 -11.63
C ARG A 33 3.75 22.54 -12.37
N LYS A 34 3.93 21.93 -13.54
CA LYS A 34 5.17 22.10 -14.32
C LYS A 34 5.51 23.55 -14.65
N GLY A 35 4.51 24.45 -14.67
CA GLY A 35 4.70 25.88 -14.90
C GLY A 35 4.95 26.74 -13.66
N GLU A 36 4.53 26.30 -12.45
CA GLU A 36 4.60 27.09 -11.24
C GLU A 36 5.98 27.09 -10.54
N TYR A 37 6.84 26.10 -10.84
CA TYR A 37 8.15 25.95 -10.18
C TYR A 37 9.22 26.94 -10.65
N ASN A 38 8.94 27.78 -11.64
CA ASN A 38 9.91 28.78 -12.12
C ASN A 38 10.24 29.88 -11.13
N PHE A 39 9.46 30.03 -10.04
CA PHE A 39 9.67 31.06 -8.99
C PHE A 39 10.56 30.58 -7.83
N LEU A 40 10.79 29.28 -7.68
CA LEU A 40 11.58 28.74 -6.59
C LEU A 40 13.04 28.55 -7.03
N ASP A 41 13.96 29.09 -6.28
CA ASP A 41 15.38 28.80 -6.41
C ASP A 41 15.63 27.27 -6.30
N VAL A 42 16.61 26.78 -7.06
CA VAL A 42 16.95 25.33 -7.12
C VAL A 42 17.21 24.75 -5.74
N VAL A 43 17.88 25.50 -4.87
CA VAL A 43 18.17 25.08 -3.48
C VAL A 43 16.87 24.89 -2.68
N SER A 44 15.92 25.78 -2.83
CA SER A 44 14.60 25.68 -2.19
C SER A 44 13.80 24.51 -2.70
N ARG A 45 13.88 24.22 -4.01
CA ARG A 45 13.25 23.03 -4.62
C ARG A 45 13.86 21.73 -4.08
N ILE A 46 15.17 21.64 -3.99
CA ILE A 46 15.88 20.49 -3.39
C ILE A 46 15.37 20.26 -1.97
N LYS A 47 15.34 21.30 -1.13
CA LYS A 47 14.87 21.20 0.26
C LYS A 47 13.42 20.74 0.35
N LEU A 48 12.53 21.28 -0.46
CA LEU A 48 11.12 20.87 -0.51
C LEU A 48 10.98 19.41 -0.93
N THR A 49 11.69 18.96 -1.95
CA THR A 49 11.66 17.57 -2.42
C THR A 49 12.20 16.61 -1.35
N GLU A 50 13.26 17.00 -0.64
CA GLU A 50 13.78 16.20 0.48
C GLU A 50 12.77 16.09 1.63
N MET A 51 12.08 17.18 1.98
CA MET A 51 11.00 17.16 2.99
C MET A 51 9.86 16.26 2.58
N GLN A 52 9.44 16.30 1.31
CA GLN A 52 8.39 15.40 0.79
C GLN A 52 8.82 13.94 0.82
N ILE A 53 10.06 13.63 0.47
CA ILE A 53 10.59 12.26 0.59
C ILE A 53 10.56 11.79 2.04
N GLN A 54 10.98 12.62 3.00
CA GLN A 54 10.92 12.29 4.42
C GLN A 54 9.49 12.04 4.90
N GLU A 55 8.54 12.83 4.45
CA GLU A 55 7.12 12.63 4.76
C GLU A 55 6.62 11.28 4.23
N GLN A 56 6.92 10.93 2.98
CA GLN A 56 6.56 9.64 2.41
C GLN A 56 7.22 8.47 3.17
N GLN A 57 8.46 8.62 3.61
CA GLN A 57 9.13 7.64 4.45
C GLN A 57 8.43 7.47 5.82
N ARG A 58 8.01 8.57 6.46
CA ARG A 58 7.24 8.53 7.72
C ARG A 58 5.91 7.81 7.56
N LEU A 59 5.17 8.11 6.48
CA LEU A 59 3.91 7.44 6.17
C LEU A 59 4.10 5.93 5.99
N LEU A 60 5.13 5.54 5.26
CA LEU A 60 5.47 4.14 5.04
C LEU A 60 5.83 3.42 6.35
N LEU A 61 6.62 4.05 7.22
CA LEU A 61 6.98 3.50 8.53
C LEU A 61 5.77 3.41 9.46
N SER A 62 4.88 4.40 9.43
CA SER A 62 3.63 4.38 10.19
C SER A 62 2.75 3.19 9.80
N LYS A 63 2.57 2.95 8.50
CA LYS A 63 1.82 1.79 8.01
C LYS A 63 2.50 0.47 8.42
N ARG A 64 3.82 0.37 8.32
CA ARG A 64 4.55 -0.82 8.75
C ARG A 64 4.41 -1.13 10.23
N ARG A 65 4.33 -0.12 11.09
CA ARG A 65 4.10 -0.31 12.55
C ARG A 65 2.74 -0.91 12.86
N GLN A 66 1.73 -0.74 12.00
CA GLN A 66 0.41 -1.31 12.19
C GLN A 66 0.35 -2.80 11.77
N MET A 67 1.30 -3.28 10.97
CA MET A 67 1.29 -4.64 10.44
C MET A 67 1.35 -5.75 11.50
N PRO A 68 2.19 -5.67 12.56
CA PRO A 68 2.21 -6.70 13.61
C PRO A 68 0.87 -6.83 14.32
N LEU A 69 0.19 -5.71 14.61
CA LEU A 69 -1.13 -5.72 15.24
C LEU A 69 -2.16 -6.41 14.34
N LEU A 70 -2.16 -6.11 13.06
CA LEU A 70 -3.05 -6.76 12.10
C LEU A 70 -2.75 -8.25 11.95
N LEU A 71 -1.46 -8.64 11.99
CA LEU A 71 -1.06 -10.04 11.97
C LEU A 71 -1.58 -10.78 13.21
N THR A 72 -1.49 -10.16 14.39
CA THR A 72 -2.05 -10.75 15.63
C THR A 72 -3.56 -10.93 15.51
N LEU A 73 -4.29 -9.92 15.06
CA LEU A 73 -5.73 -10.03 14.84
C LEU A 73 -6.07 -11.13 13.82
N PHE A 74 -5.31 -11.21 12.73
CA PHE A 74 -5.50 -12.27 11.73
C PHE A 74 -5.23 -13.67 12.32
N SER A 75 -4.20 -13.81 13.15
CA SER A 75 -3.89 -15.06 13.83
C SER A 75 -5.01 -15.49 14.79
N CYS A 76 -5.69 -14.54 15.47
CA CYS A 76 -6.83 -14.84 16.31
C CYS A 76 -7.99 -15.48 15.54
N LEU A 77 -8.19 -15.13 14.27
CA LEU A 77 -9.21 -15.76 13.43
C LEU A 77 -8.92 -17.23 13.11
N MET A 78 -7.66 -17.65 13.25
CA MET A 78 -7.24 -19.03 12.98
C MET A 78 -7.41 -19.95 14.20
N ILE A 79 -7.58 -19.43 15.42
CA ILE A 79 -7.57 -20.23 16.67
C ILE A 79 -8.71 -21.26 16.68
N TYR A 80 -9.92 -20.88 16.29
CA TYR A 80 -11.08 -21.75 16.28
C TYR A 80 -11.32 -22.48 14.96
N LEU A 81 -10.44 -22.28 13.98
CA LEU A 81 -10.56 -22.92 12.66
C LEU A 81 -10.61 -24.46 12.77
N PRO A 82 -9.78 -25.15 13.59
CA PRO A 82 -9.88 -26.60 13.75
C PRO A 82 -11.24 -27.04 14.30
N LYS A 83 -11.84 -26.28 15.23
CA LYS A 83 -13.16 -26.60 15.79
C LYS A 83 -14.27 -26.47 14.73
N ILE A 84 -14.22 -25.44 13.91
CA ILE A 84 -15.15 -25.24 12.80
C ILE A 84 -15.04 -26.41 11.81
N LEU A 85 -13.82 -26.85 11.49
CA LEU A 85 -13.59 -27.97 10.56
C LEU A 85 -14.09 -29.31 11.12
N VAL A 86 -13.94 -29.57 12.42
CA VAL A 86 -14.45 -30.80 13.04
C VAL A 86 -15.98 -30.84 13.04
N SER A 87 -16.62 -29.70 13.30
CA SER A 87 -18.09 -29.60 13.28
C SER A 87 -18.69 -29.58 11.88
N PHE A 88 -17.86 -29.47 10.84
CA PHE A 88 -18.28 -29.31 9.45
C PHE A 88 -19.18 -30.45 8.96
N ALA A 89 -18.95 -31.68 9.39
CA ALA A 89 -19.73 -32.86 8.99
C ALA A 89 -21.20 -32.84 9.48
N GLU A 90 -21.52 -32.03 10.49
CA GLU A 90 -22.84 -31.93 11.14
C GLU A 90 -23.66 -30.75 10.65
N PHE A 91 -23.11 -29.91 9.77
CA PHE A 91 -23.74 -28.66 9.32
C PHE A 91 -24.93 -28.92 8.37
N VAL A 92 -25.92 -28.05 8.49
CA VAL A 92 -27.02 -27.96 7.52
C VAL A 92 -26.55 -27.18 6.29
N TRP A 93 -27.18 -27.38 5.13
CA TRP A 93 -26.74 -26.83 3.85
C TRP A 93 -26.49 -25.30 3.85
N TYR A 94 -27.28 -24.51 4.58
CA TYR A 94 -27.11 -23.05 4.66
C TYR A 94 -25.87 -22.67 5.51
N GLU A 95 -25.51 -23.48 6.48
CA GLU A 95 -24.29 -23.29 7.32
C GLU A 95 -23.04 -23.54 6.50
N TYR A 96 -23.06 -24.54 5.59
CA TYR A 96 -21.98 -24.73 4.62
C TYR A 96 -21.73 -23.50 3.77
N VAL A 97 -22.80 -22.80 3.33
CA VAL A 97 -22.68 -21.57 2.55
C VAL A 97 -21.99 -20.47 3.36
N ILE A 98 -22.36 -20.33 4.63
CA ILE A 98 -21.78 -19.31 5.53
C ILE A 98 -20.32 -19.60 5.81
N VAL A 99 -19.98 -20.84 6.13
CA VAL A 99 -18.59 -21.27 6.37
C VAL A 99 -17.74 -21.16 5.09
N ALA A 100 -18.28 -21.53 3.94
CA ALA A 100 -17.58 -21.33 2.67
C ALA A 100 -17.31 -19.87 2.37
N LEU A 101 -18.28 -18.98 2.67
CA LEU A 101 -18.10 -17.53 2.52
C LEU A 101 -17.04 -16.99 3.49
N TYR A 102 -17.01 -17.49 4.74
CA TYR A 102 -15.94 -17.18 5.69
C TYR A 102 -14.55 -17.52 5.13
N PHE A 103 -14.36 -18.76 4.64
CA PHE A 103 -13.09 -19.19 4.06
C PHE A 103 -12.69 -18.35 2.85
N LEU A 104 -13.63 -18.02 1.98
CA LEU A 104 -13.38 -17.17 0.82
C LEU A 104 -12.90 -15.78 1.24
N LEU A 105 -13.56 -15.16 2.23
CA LEU A 105 -13.18 -13.85 2.75
C LEU A 105 -11.84 -13.91 3.51
N LEU A 106 -11.57 -15.00 4.22
CA LEU A 106 -10.30 -15.22 4.90
C LEU A 106 -9.14 -15.30 3.91
N ILE A 107 -9.29 -16.09 2.84
CA ILE A 107 -8.28 -16.21 1.78
C ILE A 107 -8.07 -14.87 1.09
N LEU A 108 -9.15 -14.16 0.76
CA LEU A 108 -9.09 -12.86 0.10
C LEU A 108 -8.38 -11.81 0.99
N SER A 109 -8.68 -11.80 2.30
CA SER A 109 -8.01 -10.90 3.24
C SER A 109 -6.53 -11.28 3.42
N ALA A 110 -6.18 -12.58 3.42
CA ALA A 110 -4.80 -13.04 3.46
C ALA A 110 -4.00 -12.58 2.22
N ILE A 111 -4.59 -12.64 1.04
CA ILE A 111 -3.97 -12.17 -0.20
C ILE A 111 -3.73 -10.65 -0.12
N PHE A 112 -4.72 -9.86 0.29
CA PHE A 112 -4.56 -8.41 0.41
C PHE A 112 -3.55 -8.03 1.49
N PHE A 113 -3.53 -8.74 2.61
CA PHE A 113 -2.53 -8.57 3.66
C PHE A 113 -1.12 -8.88 3.15
N TYR A 114 -0.94 -10.00 2.46
CA TYR A 114 0.33 -10.36 1.83
C TYR A 114 0.81 -9.29 0.84
N LEU A 115 -0.07 -8.82 -0.06
CA LEU A 115 0.26 -7.77 -1.02
C LEU A 115 0.60 -6.43 -0.36
N THR A 116 0.10 -6.18 0.85
CA THR A 116 0.42 -4.99 1.64
C THR A 116 1.81 -5.10 2.29
N ILE A 117 2.16 -6.28 2.81
CA ILE A 117 3.45 -6.53 3.50
C ILE A 117 4.58 -6.76 2.52
N PHE A 118 4.28 -7.35 1.35
CA PHE A 118 5.31 -7.78 0.40
C PHE A 118 6.33 -6.68 0.16
N PRO A 119 7.63 -6.94 0.39
CA PRO A 119 8.66 -5.93 0.31
C PRO A 119 8.80 -5.44 -1.12
N LYS A 120 8.36 -4.22 -1.37
CA LYS A 120 8.67 -3.53 -2.62
C LYS A 120 10.09 -3.00 -2.52
N LYS A 121 10.83 -3.11 -3.60
CA LYS A 121 12.18 -2.51 -3.69
C LYS A 121 12.05 -1.02 -3.38
N MET A 122 12.64 -0.60 -2.28
CA MET A 122 12.74 0.81 -1.95
C MET A 122 13.82 1.45 -2.83
N PRO A 123 13.61 2.69 -3.28
CA PRO A 123 14.65 3.39 -4.01
C PRO A 123 15.88 3.55 -3.11
N HIS A 124 17.02 3.16 -3.65
CA HIS A 124 18.31 3.34 -2.98
C HIS A 124 18.72 4.80 -3.13
N ARG A 125 19.03 5.45 -2.04
CA ARG A 125 19.51 6.84 -2.05
C ARG A 125 21.04 6.81 -1.98
N TYR A 126 21.68 7.40 -2.97
CA TYR A 126 23.12 7.63 -2.90
C TYR A 126 23.45 8.60 -1.77
N LEU A 127 24.62 8.46 -1.18
CA LEU A 127 25.13 9.45 -0.24
C LEU A 127 25.30 10.79 -0.98
N PRO A 128 24.79 11.91 -0.44
CA PRO A 128 24.81 13.21 -1.13
C PRO A 128 26.23 13.60 -1.58
N ARG A 129 27.23 13.29 -0.75
CA ARG A 129 28.64 13.58 -1.05
C ARG A 129 29.14 12.80 -2.28
N GLN A 130 28.90 11.49 -2.33
CA GLN A 130 29.32 10.66 -3.47
C GLN A 130 28.66 11.07 -4.77
N PHE A 131 27.35 11.44 -4.67
CA PHE A 131 26.61 11.93 -5.82
C PHE A 131 27.18 13.28 -6.30
N TYR A 132 27.45 14.22 -5.38
CA TYR A 132 27.97 15.52 -5.69
C TYR A 132 29.36 15.42 -6.34
N GLU A 133 30.31 14.70 -5.71
CA GLU A 133 31.68 14.55 -6.19
C GLU A 133 31.69 13.93 -7.59
N GLY A 134 30.96 12.85 -7.82
CA GLY A 134 30.93 12.16 -9.11
C GLY A 134 30.36 13.00 -10.25
N ILE A 135 29.29 13.75 -10.02
CA ILE A 135 28.66 14.58 -11.06
C ILE A 135 29.43 15.88 -11.27
N PHE A 136 29.90 16.50 -10.19
CA PHE A 136 30.72 17.70 -10.29
C PHE A 136 31.99 17.46 -11.09
N ASP A 137 32.71 16.35 -10.83
CA ASP A 137 33.92 15.97 -11.56
C ASP A 137 33.60 15.65 -13.04
N ASP A 138 32.45 15.06 -13.33
CA ASP A 138 31.98 14.84 -14.72
C ASP A 138 31.78 16.16 -15.48
N TYR A 139 31.13 17.16 -14.85
CA TYR A 139 30.98 18.48 -15.44
C TYR A 139 32.35 19.19 -15.64
N LYS A 140 33.23 19.06 -14.67
CA LYS A 140 34.61 19.61 -14.78
C LYS A 140 35.40 18.98 -15.91
N SER A 141 35.31 17.65 -16.07
CA SER A 141 35.96 16.94 -17.17
C SER A 141 35.47 17.36 -18.56
N LYS A 142 34.21 17.84 -18.65
CA LYS A 142 33.63 18.39 -19.86
C LYS A 142 33.99 19.85 -20.14
N GLY A 143 34.80 20.48 -19.29
CA GLY A 143 35.34 21.83 -19.49
C GLY A 143 34.45 22.96 -18.93
N TYR A 144 33.43 22.65 -18.14
CA TYR A 144 32.60 23.68 -17.51
C TYR A 144 33.34 24.39 -16.38
N ASP A 145 33.06 25.68 -16.19
CA ASP A 145 33.56 26.46 -15.06
C ASP A 145 32.99 25.94 -13.73
N ASN A 146 33.62 26.31 -12.61
CA ASN A 146 33.21 25.89 -11.27
C ASN A 146 31.78 26.30 -10.95
N ILE A 147 31.35 27.47 -11.39
CA ILE A 147 29.98 27.98 -11.13
C ILE A 147 28.97 27.20 -11.96
N GLU A 148 29.26 26.94 -13.23
CA GLU A 148 28.40 26.18 -14.14
C GLU A 148 28.32 24.71 -13.71
N ALA A 149 29.47 24.10 -13.37
CA ALA A 149 29.53 22.72 -12.86
C ALA A 149 28.68 22.58 -11.57
N ASN A 150 28.76 23.54 -10.66
CA ASN A 150 27.97 23.52 -9.42
C ASN A 150 26.48 23.65 -9.70
N LYS A 151 26.06 24.56 -10.57
CA LYS A 151 24.64 24.69 -11.02
C LYS A 151 24.16 23.40 -11.70
N GLY A 152 24.95 22.85 -12.63
CA GLY A 152 24.62 21.60 -13.31
C GLY A 152 24.43 20.43 -12.33
N THR A 153 25.32 20.33 -11.33
CA THR A 153 25.23 19.31 -10.28
C THR A 153 23.96 19.45 -9.44
N GLN A 154 23.59 20.70 -9.07
CA GLN A 154 22.34 20.96 -8.32
C GLN A 154 21.09 20.58 -9.11
N TYR A 155 21.01 20.88 -10.40
CA TYR A 155 19.89 20.47 -11.26
C TYR A 155 19.83 18.95 -11.40
N THR A 156 20.95 18.30 -11.64
CA THR A 156 21.02 16.83 -11.74
C THR A 156 20.62 16.15 -10.42
N TYR A 157 21.02 16.74 -9.29
CA TYR A 157 20.60 16.25 -7.97
C TYR A 157 19.10 16.43 -7.74
N LEU A 158 18.53 17.55 -8.17
CA LEU A 158 17.09 17.77 -8.09
C LEU A 158 16.30 16.74 -8.91
N ASP A 159 16.68 16.52 -10.17
CA ASP A 159 16.05 15.51 -11.05
C ASP A 159 16.12 14.12 -10.42
N TYR A 160 17.26 13.76 -9.82
CA TYR A 160 17.43 12.52 -9.09
C TYR A 160 16.47 12.41 -7.88
N LEU A 161 16.33 13.46 -7.09
CA LEU A 161 15.41 13.49 -5.96
C LEU A 161 13.95 13.38 -6.41
N GLU A 162 13.57 14.05 -7.50
CA GLU A 162 12.22 13.97 -8.06
C GLU A 162 11.89 12.53 -8.52
N GLN A 163 12.83 11.85 -9.17
CA GLN A 163 12.67 10.43 -9.53
C GLN A 163 12.49 9.53 -8.31
N ILE A 164 13.27 9.76 -7.24
CA ILE A 164 13.12 9.04 -5.97
C ILE A 164 11.76 9.32 -5.36
N LEU A 165 11.32 10.58 -5.34
CA LEU A 165 10.01 10.96 -4.81
C LEU A 165 8.87 10.24 -5.54
N ILE A 166 8.90 10.19 -6.86
CA ILE A 166 7.91 9.47 -7.69
C ILE A 166 7.89 7.97 -7.31
N GLN A 167 9.06 7.37 -7.11
CA GLN A 167 9.13 5.96 -6.70
C GLN A 167 8.53 5.74 -5.30
N TYR A 168 8.78 6.63 -4.34
CA TYR A 168 8.16 6.58 -3.01
C TYR A 168 6.65 6.76 -3.08
N LEU A 169 6.16 7.74 -3.83
CA LEU A 169 4.72 7.98 -4.02
C LEU A 169 4.03 6.74 -4.61
N ASN A 170 4.63 6.12 -5.61
CA ASN A 170 4.12 4.88 -6.20
C ASN A 170 4.14 3.71 -5.19
N CYS A 171 5.18 3.62 -4.38
CA CYS A 171 5.28 2.57 -3.35
C CYS A 171 4.21 2.75 -2.27
N VAL A 172 4.09 3.96 -1.71
CA VAL A 172 3.11 4.29 -0.67
C VAL A 172 1.68 4.14 -1.19
N GLY A 173 1.39 4.67 -2.38
CA GLY A 173 0.06 4.56 -3.00
C GLY A 173 -0.37 3.12 -3.27
N ASN A 174 0.58 2.26 -3.65
CA ASN A 174 0.29 0.83 -3.81
C ASN A 174 0.01 0.13 -2.48
N ILE A 175 0.77 0.44 -1.41
CA ILE A 175 0.55 -0.11 -0.08
C ILE A 175 -0.81 0.36 0.45
N GLU A 176 -1.13 1.63 0.32
CA GLU A 176 -2.40 2.20 0.74
C GLU A 176 -3.58 1.56 0.02
N LYS A 177 -3.47 1.34 -1.28
CA LYS A 177 -4.49 0.65 -2.08
C LYS A 177 -4.80 -0.75 -1.55
N TRP A 178 -3.77 -1.55 -1.28
CA TRP A 178 -3.96 -2.92 -0.79
C TRP A 178 -4.41 -2.94 0.67
N PHE A 179 -3.88 -2.05 1.50
CA PHE A 179 -4.29 -1.87 2.87
C PHE A 179 -5.77 -1.49 2.98
N THR A 180 -6.24 -0.54 2.17
CA THR A 180 -7.65 -0.14 2.15
C THR A 180 -8.56 -1.31 1.74
N ARG A 181 -8.16 -2.10 0.75
CA ARG A 181 -8.91 -3.31 0.36
C ARG A 181 -8.95 -4.34 1.47
N PHE A 182 -7.85 -4.55 2.15
CA PHE A 182 -7.78 -5.40 3.33
C PHE A 182 -8.75 -4.91 4.41
N MET A 183 -8.72 -3.63 4.77
CA MET A 183 -9.58 -3.03 5.78
C MET A 183 -11.07 -3.08 5.44
N VAL A 184 -11.45 -3.21 4.18
CA VAL A 184 -12.85 -3.41 3.77
C VAL A 184 -13.28 -4.88 3.90
N VAL A 185 -12.42 -5.82 3.54
CA VAL A 185 -12.75 -7.26 3.52
C VAL A 185 -12.63 -7.90 4.90
N PHE A 186 -11.65 -7.50 5.69
CA PHE A 186 -11.33 -8.10 6.98
C PHE A 186 -12.46 -8.03 8.02
N PRO A 187 -13.21 -6.93 8.20
CA PRO A 187 -14.36 -6.89 9.11
C PRO A 187 -15.47 -7.88 8.73
N TRP A 188 -15.70 -8.09 7.45
CA TRP A 188 -16.64 -9.11 6.98
C TRP A 188 -16.15 -10.52 7.31
N ALA A 189 -14.86 -10.80 7.15
CA ALA A 189 -14.29 -12.06 7.57
C ALA A 189 -14.48 -12.31 9.08
N ILE A 190 -14.32 -11.29 9.92
CA ILE A 190 -14.59 -11.36 11.37
C ILE A 190 -16.07 -11.68 11.63
N LEU A 191 -16.99 -11.00 10.95
CA LEU A 191 -18.41 -11.22 11.13
C LEU A 191 -18.80 -12.66 10.79
N PHE A 192 -18.41 -13.16 9.64
CA PHE A 192 -18.68 -14.54 9.25
C PHE A 192 -17.97 -15.57 10.12
N TYR A 193 -16.79 -15.26 10.66
CA TYR A 193 -16.09 -16.05 11.65
C TYR A 193 -16.91 -16.22 12.94
N VAL A 194 -17.43 -15.12 13.49
CA VAL A 194 -18.27 -15.16 14.71
C VAL A 194 -19.51 -16.01 14.48
N VAL A 195 -20.18 -15.84 13.35
CA VAL A 195 -21.36 -16.65 13.01
C VAL A 195 -21.00 -18.14 12.88
N SER A 196 -19.87 -18.46 12.24
CA SER A 196 -19.40 -19.85 12.11
C SER A 196 -19.06 -20.49 13.44
N ILE A 197 -18.49 -19.72 14.40
CA ILE A 197 -18.24 -20.21 15.78
C ILE A 197 -19.55 -20.50 16.49
N ILE A 198 -20.56 -19.62 16.39
CA ILE A 198 -21.86 -19.83 17.02
C ILE A 198 -22.44 -21.17 16.56
N PHE A 199 -22.39 -21.49 15.27
CA PHE A 199 -22.84 -22.79 14.77
C PHE A 199 -22.01 -23.93 15.37
N ALA A 200 -20.69 -23.86 15.26
CA ALA A 200 -19.82 -24.93 15.76
C ALA A 200 -19.97 -25.18 17.28
N VAL A 201 -20.25 -24.11 18.07
CA VAL A 201 -20.49 -24.25 19.53
C VAL A 201 -21.87 -24.83 19.81
N SER A 202 -22.89 -24.43 19.04
CA SER A 202 -24.26 -24.95 19.21
C SER A 202 -24.30 -26.47 19.05
N TYR A 203 -23.58 -27.02 18.07
CA TYR A 203 -23.51 -28.48 17.87
C TYR A 203 -22.75 -29.23 18.97
N THR A 204 -21.76 -28.59 19.62
CA THR A 204 -21.02 -29.23 20.72
C THR A 204 -21.76 -29.23 22.05
N HIS A 205 -22.75 -28.37 22.24
CA HIS A 205 -23.58 -28.33 23.46
C HIS A 205 -24.84 -29.21 23.39
N LEU A 206 -25.24 -29.64 22.20
CA LEU A 206 -26.39 -30.53 21.99
C LEU A 206 -26.03 -32.03 22.09
N ARG A 207 -24.76 -32.35 22.31
CA ARG A 207 -24.25 -33.66 22.63
C ARG A 207 -23.88 -33.76 24.12
#